data_d3dd31eb7ab8ef9f5e67eeaba55f42ef
#
_entry.id   d3dd31eb7ab8ef9f5e67eeaba55f42ef
#
_cell.length_a   1.000
_cell.length_b   1.000
_cell.length_c   1.000
_cell.angle_alpha   90.00
_cell.angle_beta   90.00
_cell.angle_gamma   90.00
#
_symmetry.space_group_name_H-M   'P 1'
#
loop_
_entity.id
_entity.type
_entity.pdbx_description
1 polymer ?
#
loop_
_entity_poly.entity_id
_entity_poly.type
_entity_poly.pdbx_seq_one_letter_code
_entity_poly.pdbx_strand_id
1 'polypeptide(L)'
;MADLINARFVLGMSPENQQISALLGVATAKIDDPLLITADVVIVVASAKSGIDPKVVEQWHTFRELYVPTIVAIVDFEDGDVDFEDMSAIVGKMLEPVVTPYLVLHADNGRPTALINLEDQIITDYSAKTVVDIPSESEHRELILEFKEELDNSLQEGGWDQFVAGLIIPAIPLMLGNKLGVSEIKRFLDLIPSRS
;
A
#
# COMPACT_ATOMS: atom_id res chain seq x y z
N MET A 1 -4.65 10.86 -30.79
CA MET A 1 -5.30 10.65 -29.49
C MET A 1 -4.46 9.62 -28.78
N ALA A 2 -3.69 10.03 -27.77
CA ALA A 2 -2.94 9.06 -26.99
C ALA A 2 -3.96 8.26 -26.17
N ASP A 3 -3.97 6.96 -26.35
CA ASP A 3 -4.75 6.04 -25.53
C ASP A 3 -4.29 6.21 -24.07
N LEU A 4 -5.09 6.89 -23.27
CA LEU A 4 -4.93 6.96 -21.81
C LEU A 4 -5.33 5.60 -21.21
N ILE A 5 -4.50 4.61 -21.47
CA ILE A 5 -4.63 3.27 -20.92
C ILE A 5 -4.10 3.33 -19.50
N ASN A 6 -4.97 3.52 -18.52
CA ASN A 6 -4.71 3.55 -17.08
C ASN A 6 -4.05 4.83 -16.53
N ALA A 7 -4.88 5.75 -16.07
CA ALA A 7 -4.45 6.94 -15.31
C ALA A 7 -4.10 6.54 -13.86
N ARG A 8 -2.85 6.13 -13.63
CA ARG A 8 -2.30 5.67 -12.34
C ARG A 8 -1.28 6.69 -11.83
N PHE A 9 -1.43 7.15 -10.61
CA PHE A 9 -0.60 8.23 -10.07
C PHE A 9 -0.08 7.93 -8.67
N VAL A 10 1.17 8.33 -8.41
CA VAL A 10 1.71 8.54 -7.05
C VAL A 10 1.48 10.00 -6.69
N LEU A 11 0.85 10.25 -5.54
CA LEU A 11 0.64 11.62 -5.05
C LEU A 11 1.90 12.18 -4.39
N GLY A 12 2.27 13.38 -4.84
CA GLY A 12 3.44 14.11 -4.37
C GLY A 12 4.58 14.13 -5.37
N MET A 13 5.49 15.10 -5.17
CA MET A 13 6.61 15.37 -6.07
C MET A 13 7.97 15.25 -5.37
N SER A 14 8.02 14.61 -4.18
CA SER A 14 9.29 14.36 -3.48
C SER A 14 10.20 13.41 -4.29
N PRO A 15 11.51 13.39 -4.04
CA PRO A 15 12.40 12.43 -4.67
C PRO A 15 11.98 10.96 -4.47
N GLU A 16 11.45 10.62 -3.28
CA GLU A 16 10.94 9.28 -2.97
C GLU A 16 9.73 8.95 -3.84
N ASN A 17 8.77 9.88 -3.98
CA ASN A 17 7.59 9.69 -4.83
C ASN A 17 7.98 9.48 -6.30
N GLN A 18 9.03 10.16 -6.77
CA GLN A 18 9.56 9.94 -8.11
C GLN A 18 10.21 8.56 -8.27
N GLN A 19 10.92 8.08 -7.25
CA GLN A 19 11.50 6.73 -7.24
C GLN A 19 10.39 5.66 -7.24
N ILE A 20 9.36 5.83 -6.41
CA ILE A 20 8.20 4.94 -6.35
C ILE A 20 7.48 4.92 -7.71
N SER A 21 7.24 6.09 -8.29
CA SER A 21 6.65 6.25 -9.61
C SER A 21 7.43 5.45 -10.67
N ALA A 22 8.74 5.61 -10.72
CA ALA A 22 9.60 4.88 -11.65
C ALA A 22 9.59 3.37 -11.40
N LEU A 23 9.59 2.95 -10.12
CA LEU A 23 9.59 1.54 -9.73
C LEU A 23 8.29 0.81 -10.09
N LEU A 24 7.16 1.50 -9.96
CA LEU A 24 5.84 0.97 -10.26
C LEU A 24 5.41 1.18 -11.72
N GLY A 25 6.10 2.04 -12.45
CA GLY A 25 5.73 2.39 -13.84
C GLY A 25 4.47 3.25 -13.92
N VAL A 26 4.24 4.13 -12.94
CA VAL A 26 3.09 5.03 -12.86
C VAL A 26 3.54 6.49 -12.89
N ALA A 27 2.65 7.44 -13.18
CA ALA A 27 2.99 8.86 -13.18
C ALA A 27 2.98 9.45 -11.75
N THR A 28 3.49 10.68 -11.58
CA THR A 28 3.30 11.47 -10.37
C THR A 28 2.26 12.56 -10.60
N ALA A 29 1.49 12.90 -9.56
CA ALA A 29 0.54 13.99 -9.58
C ALA A 29 0.53 14.75 -8.24
N LYS A 30 0.02 15.97 -8.22
CA LYS A 30 -0.31 16.67 -6.99
C LYS A 30 -1.75 16.36 -6.61
N ILE A 31 -2.06 16.47 -5.31
CA ILE A 31 -3.43 16.19 -4.82
C ILE A 31 -4.49 17.14 -5.41
N ASP A 32 -4.09 18.34 -5.82
CA ASP A 32 -4.93 19.36 -6.46
C ASP A 32 -4.92 19.29 -8.00
N ASP A 33 -4.30 18.26 -8.59
CA ASP A 33 -4.24 18.09 -10.03
C ASP A 33 -5.63 17.72 -10.60
N PRO A 34 -6.17 18.48 -11.57
CA PRO A 34 -7.45 18.16 -12.21
C PRO A 34 -7.48 16.75 -12.85
N LEU A 35 -6.33 16.17 -13.21
CA LEU A 35 -6.24 14.83 -13.77
C LEU A 35 -6.72 13.75 -12.80
N LEU A 36 -6.71 14.01 -11.49
CA LEU A 36 -7.16 13.04 -10.48
C LEU A 36 -8.65 12.71 -10.59
N ILE A 37 -9.48 13.61 -11.16
CA ILE A 37 -10.90 13.33 -11.43
C ILE A 37 -11.06 12.14 -12.39
N THR A 38 -10.07 11.91 -13.25
CA THR A 38 -10.06 10.81 -14.22
C THR A 38 -9.10 9.70 -13.85
N ALA A 39 -8.52 9.73 -12.67
CA ALA A 39 -7.60 8.70 -12.22
C ALA A 39 -8.32 7.35 -12.05
N ASP A 40 -7.66 6.27 -12.42
CA ASP A 40 -8.14 4.90 -12.17
C ASP A 40 -7.71 4.43 -10.78
N VAL A 41 -6.56 4.89 -10.32
CA VAL A 41 -6.02 4.61 -8.99
C VAL A 41 -4.98 5.65 -8.62
N VAL A 42 -4.89 5.96 -7.33
CA VAL A 42 -3.81 6.78 -6.77
C VAL A 42 -3.07 6.02 -5.67
N ILE A 43 -1.80 6.35 -5.51
CA ILE A 43 -0.94 5.85 -4.45
C ILE A 43 -0.52 7.04 -3.58
N VAL A 44 -0.91 7.02 -2.33
CA VAL A 44 -0.47 7.99 -1.31
C VAL A 44 0.74 7.41 -0.61
N VAL A 45 1.80 8.18 -0.48
CA VAL A 45 3.02 7.77 0.23
C VAL A 45 2.98 8.32 1.65
N ALA A 46 3.13 7.43 2.62
CA ALA A 46 3.26 7.77 4.04
C ALA A 46 4.63 7.28 4.53
N SER A 47 5.47 8.20 5.02
CA SER A 47 6.80 7.88 5.51
C SER A 47 6.81 7.80 7.03
N ALA A 48 7.36 6.73 7.59
CA ALA A 48 7.55 6.59 9.03
C ALA A 48 8.51 7.66 9.60
N LYS A 49 9.35 8.27 8.75
CA LYS A 49 10.29 9.34 9.14
C LYS A 49 9.71 10.75 8.97
N SER A 50 9.03 11.02 7.86
CA SER A 50 8.60 12.36 7.49
C SER A 50 7.08 12.57 7.54
N GLY A 51 6.30 11.52 7.79
CA GLY A 51 4.85 11.57 7.84
C GLY A 51 4.19 11.55 6.46
N ILE A 52 3.03 12.19 6.37
CA ILE A 52 2.23 12.34 5.16
C ILE A 52 2.37 13.77 4.65
N ASP A 53 2.40 13.97 3.33
CA ASP A 53 2.41 15.32 2.74
C ASP A 53 1.25 16.16 3.33
N PRO A 54 1.53 17.31 3.98
CA PRO A 54 0.49 18.15 4.60
C PRO A 54 -0.63 18.56 3.64
N LYS A 55 -0.33 18.73 2.34
CA LYS A 55 -1.35 19.03 1.33
C LYS A 55 -2.29 17.87 1.09
N VAL A 56 -1.78 16.64 1.16
CA VAL A 56 -2.63 15.44 1.07
C VAL A 56 -3.58 15.41 2.25
N VAL A 57 -3.10 15.66 3.47
CA VAL A 57 -3.93 15.70 4.67
C VAL A 57 -5.00 16.79 4.58
N GLU A 58 -4.60 18.02 4.17
CA GLU A 58 -5.52 19.16 4.06
C GLU A 58 -6.64 18.92 3.04
N GLN A 59 -6.33 18.28 1.92
CA GLN A 59 -7.29 18.11 0.81
C GLN A 59 -7.92 16.71 0.79
N TRP A 60 -7.58 15.86 1.74
CA TRP A 60 -7.99 14.45 1.76
C TRP A 60 -9.50 14.26 1.62
N HIS A 61 -10.26 14.98 2.45
CA HIS A 61 -11.73 14.84 2.45
C HIS A 61 -12.34 15.13 1.07
N THR A 62 -11.93 16.23 0.44
CA THR A 62 -12.41 16.61 -0.91
C THR A 62 -11.99 15.58 -1.96
N PHE A 63 -10.77 15.07 -1.87
CA PHE A 63 -10.29 14.03 -2.79
C PHE A 63 -11.09 12.74 -2.65
N ARG A 64 -11.44 12.33 -1.42
CA ARG A 64 -12.19 11.10 -1.18
C ARG A 64 -13.63 11.12 -1.70
N GLU A 65 -14.22 12.30 -1.88
CA GLU A 65 -15.53 12.45 -2.55
C GLU A 65 -15.53 11.96 -4.02
N LEU A 66 -14.35 11.83 -4.62
CA LEU A 66 -14.20 11.30 -5.98
C LEU A 66 -14.29 9.77 -6.07
N TYR A 67 -14.24 9.06 -4.93
CA TYR A 67 -14.22 7.59 -4.87
C TYR A 67 -13.14 6.94 -5.74
N VAL A 68 -12.00 7.61 -5.92
CA VAL A 68 -10.87 7.04 -6.65
C VAL A 68 -10.25 5.92 -5.82
N PRO A 69 -10.07 4.72 -6.37
CA PRO A 69 -9.31 3.65 -5.72
C PRO A 69 -7.97 4.16 -5.21
N THR A 70 -7.67 3.94 -3.94
CA THR A 70 -6.50 4.52 -3.29
C THR A 70 -5.72 3.47 -2.54
N ILE A 71 -4.40 3.44 -2.73
CA ILE A 71 -3.44 2.61 -2.00
C ILE A 71 -2.60 3.55 -1.12
N VAL A 72 -2.33 3.20 0.12
CA VAL A 72 -1.30 3.85 0.92
C VAL A 72 -0.04 3.00 0.90
N ALA A 73 1.06 3.53 0.37
CA ALA A 73 2.38 2.93 0.44
C ALA A 73 3.13 3.51 1.64
N ILE A 74 3.44 2.66 2.63
CA ILE A 74 4.18 3.04 3.82
C ILE A 74 5.66 2.76 3.60
N VAL A 75 6.50 3.78 3.77
CA VAL A 75 7.95 3.72 3.55
C VAL A 75 8.74 4.14 4.79
N ASP A 76 10.05 3.91 4.80
CA ASP A 76 11.00 4.32 5.85
C ASP A 76 10.75 3.71 7.25
N PHE A 77 10.04 2.60 7.34
CA PHE A 77 9.73 1.90 8.60
C PHE A 77 10.84 0.93 9.05
N GLU A 78 11.89 0.76 8.26
CA GLU A 78 13.00 -0.17 8.55
C GLU A 78 13.98 0.30 9.63
N ASP A 79 13.93 1.55 10.06
CA ASP A 79 14.87 2.11 11.05
C ASP A 79 14.36 2.05 12.51
N GLY A 80 13.15 1.53 12.74
CA GLY A 80 12.71 1.04 14.03
C GLY A 80 12.08 2.04 15.01
N ASP A 81 12.00 3.33 14.70
CA ASP A 81 11.34 4.32 15.58
C ASP A 81 9.80 4.26 15.44
N VAL A 82 9.30 4.04 14.22
CA VAL A 82 7.90 3.83 13.88
C VAL A 82 7.85 2.68 12.91
N ASP A 83 7.19 1.59 13.27
CA ASP A 83 7.03 0.44 12.39
C ASP A 83 5.87 0.60 11.41
N PHE A 84 5.63 -0.44 10.60
CA PHE A 84 4.57 -0.44 9.61
C PHE A 84 3.18 -0.35 10.24
N GLU A 85 2.94 -1.10 11.31
CA GLU A 85 1.68 -1.16 12.04
C GLU A 85 1.37 0.18 12.71
N ASP A 86 2.35 0.78 13.39
CA ASP A 86 2.24 2.09 13.99
C ASP A 86 1.94 3.18 12.95
N MET A 87 2.66 3.16 11.81
CA MET A 87 2.41 4.12 10.75
C MET A 87 1.05 3.92 10.09
N SER A 88 0.58 2.68 9.94
CA SER A 88 -0.78 2.39 9.47
C SER A 88 -1.84 2.99 10.40
N ALA A 89 -1.65 2.87 11.72
CA ALA A 89 -2.53 3.48 12.72
C ALA A 89 -2.50 5.02 12.67
N ILE A 90 -1.33 5.63 12.42
CA ILE A 90 -1.19 7.08 12.24
C ILE A 90 -1.95 7.53 10.99
N VAL A 91 -1.77 6.82 9.86
CA VAL A 91 -2.53 7.09 8.61
C VAL A 91 -4.02 7.01 8.87
N GLY A 92 -4.48 5.97 9.56
CA GLY A 92 -5.88 5.77 9.91
C GLY A 92 -6.49 6.91 10.72
N LYS A 93 -5.70 7.58 11.55
CA LYS A 93 -6.11 8.74 12.34
C LYS A 93 -6.05 10.06 11.57
N MET A 94 -5.08 10.21 10.68
CA MET A 94 -4.85 11.45 9.95
C MET A 94 -5.69 11.57 8.68
N LEU A 95 -5.98 10.46 8.03
CA LEU A 95 -6.74 10.39 6.79
C LEU A 95 -8.07 9.68 7.04
N GLU A 96 -8.09 8.37 6.96
CA GLU A 96 -9.23 7.49 7.27
C GLU A 96 -8.72 6.07 7.53
N PRO A 97 -9.53 5.17 8.15
CA PRO A 97 -9.12 3.80 8.43
C PRO A 97 -8.58 3.08 7.18
N VAL A 98 -7.46 2.40 7.35
CA VAL A 98 -6.82 1.60 6.31
C VAL A 98 -6.93 0.11 6.64
N VAL A 99 -6.84 -0.73 5.61
CA VAL A 99 -6.81 -2.18 5.72
C VAL A 99 -5.39 -2.67 5.46
N THR A 100 -4.84 -3.51 6.34
CA THR A 100 -3.47 -4.04 6.22
C THR A 100 -3.51 -5.51 5.77
N PRO A 101 -3.34 -5.79 4.46
CA PRO A 101 -3.41 -7.17 3.93
C PRO A 101 -2.12 -7.97 4.14
N TYR A 102 -1.07 -7.34 4.63
CA TYR A 102 0.23 -7.96 4.84
C TYR A 102 0.78 -7.66 6.22
N LEU A 103 1.44 -8.64 6.84
CA LEU A 103 2.29 -8.43 8.02
C LEU A 103 3.75 -8.43 7.62
N VAL A 104 4.53 -7.57 8.29
CA VAL A 104 5.97 -7.46 8.09
C VAL A 104 6.69 -8.44 9.01
N LEU A 105 7.52 -9.30 8.44
CA LEU A 105 8.42 -10.18 9.18
C LEU A 105 9.82 -9.59 9.26
N HIS A 106 10.41 -9.69 10.43
CA HIS A 106 11.74 -9.18 10.74
C HIS A 106 12.74 -10.31 10.96
N ALA A 107 13.96 -10.13 10.50
CA ALA A 107 15.08 -10.99 10.86
C ALA A 107 15.50 -10.73 12.32
N ASP A 108 16.39 -11.59 12.88
CA ASP A 108 16.90 -11.48 14.25
C ASP A 108 17.54 -10.12 14.58
N ASN A 109 18.01 -9.40 13.58
CA ASN A 109 18.57 -8.06 13.72
C ASN A 109 17.54 -6.93 13.66
N GLY A 110 16.24 -7.27 13.65
CA GLY A 110 15.13 -6.31 13.58
C GLY A 110 14.84 -5.74 12.20
N ARG A 111 15.56 -6.17 11.15
CA ARG A 111 15.35 -5.64 9.80
C ARG A 111 14.17 -6.36 9.13
N PRO A 112 13.25 -5.63 8.48
CA PRO A 112 12.19 -6.22 7.67
C PRO A 112 12.77 -7.02 6.50
N THR A 113 12.34 -8.28 6.36
CA THR A 113 12.88 -9.19 5.34
C THR A 113 11.82 -9.94 4.53
N ALA A 114 10.60 -10.04 5.07
CA ALA A 114 9.55 -10.79 4.38
C ALA A 114 8.18 -10.21 4.70
N LEU A 115 7.19 -10.58 3.91
CA LEU A 115 5.79 -10.26 4.11
C LEU A 115 4.96 -11.54 4.20
N ILE A 116 4.02 -11.59 5.15
CA ILE A 116 2.96 -12.61 5.15
C ILE A 116 1.71 -12.00 4.54
N ASN A 117 1.19 -12.61 3.48
CA ASN A 117 -0.13 -12.30 2.96
C ASN A 117 -1.19 -12.94 3.87
N LEU A 118 -2.07 -12.14 4.45
CA LEU A 118 -3.09 -12.60 5.39
C LEU A 118 -4.20 -13.44 4.75
N GLU A 119 -4.44 -13.32 3.44
CA GLU A 119 -5.48 -14.09 2.75
C GLU A 119 -5.09 -15.55 2.55
N ASP A 120 -3.92 -15.81 1.95
CA ASP A 120 -3.45 -17.15 1.59
C ASP A 120 -2.36 -17.68 2.53
N GLN A 121 -1.88 -16.84 3.46
CA GLN A 121 -0.85 -17.16 4.45
C GLN A 121 0.49 -17.58 3.82
N ILE A 122 0.78 -17.04 2.64
CA ILE A 122 2.08 -17.23 1.98
C ILE A 122 3.04 -16.13 2.46
N ILE A 123 4.26 -16.55 2.74
CA ILE A 123 5.38 -15.67 3.09
C ILE A 123 6.17 -15.39 1.82
N THR A 124 6.29 -14.12 1.44
CA THR A 124 7.18 -13.66 0.37
C THR A 124 8.47 -13.15 1.02
N ASP A 125 9.57 -13.87 0.83
CA ASP A 125 10.89 -13.57 1.40
C ASP A 125 11.74 -12.71 0.46
N TYR A 126 12.14 -11.55 0.93
CA TYR A 126 12.98 -10.55 0.25
C TYR A 126 14.41 -10.48 0.80
N SER A 127 14.82 -11.42 1.65
CA SER A 127 16.16 -11.43 2.27
C SER A 127 17.28 -11.72 1.28
N ALA A 128 16.99 -12.47 0.22
CA ALA A 128 17.93 -12.88 -0.82
C ALA A 128 17.74 -12.07 -2.12
N LYS A 129 18.67 -12.27 -3.08
CA LYS A 129 18.55 -11.64 -4.43
C LYS A 129 17.34 -12.14 -5.21
N THR A 130 16.92 -13.36 -4.96
CA THR A 130 15.73 -13.96 -5.59
C THR A 130 14.64 -14.01 -4.54
N VAL A 131 13.52 -13.37 -4.83
CA VAL A 131 12.32 -13.40 -3.99
C VAL A 131 11.72 -14.80 -4.07
N VAL A 132 11.33 -15.38 -2.94
CA VAL A 132 10.81 -16.74 -2.82
C VAL A 132 9.51 -16.73 -2.01
N ASP A 133 8.51 -17.41 -2.51
CA ASP A 133 7.27 -17.66 -1.79
C ASP A 133 7.36 -18.97 -1.00
N ILE A 134 7.07 -18.90 0.30
CA ILE A 134 7.18 -20.01 1.24
C ILE A 134 5.83 -20.16 1.97
N PRO A 135 5.26 -21.37 2.09
CA PRO A 135 4.09 -21.56 2.93
C PRO A 135 4.40 -21.24 4.39
N SER A 136 3.49 -20.56 5.08
CA SER A 136 3.66 -20.28 6.51
C SER A 136 3.61 -21.57 7.32
N GLU A 137 4.49 -21.70 8.32
CA GLU A 137 4.49 -22.80 9.28
C GLU A 137 3.36 -22.66 10.30
N SER A 138 3.08 -23.73 11.07
CA SER A 138 1.98 -23.75 12.05
C SER A 138 2.10 -22.65 13.11
N GLU A 139 3.32 -22.34 13.55
CA GLU A 139 3.59 -21.27 14.53
C GLU A 139 3.20 -19.90 13.99
N HIS A 140 3.50 -19.60 12.74
CA HIS A 140 3.09 -18.35 12.09
C HIS A 140 1.57 -18.27 11.96
N ARG A 141 0.89 -19.38 11.69
CA ARG A 141 -0.56 -19.40 11.51
C ARG A 141 -1.33 -19.00 12.78
N GLU A 142 -0.85 -19.39 13.94
CA GLU A 142 -1.46 -19.00 15.22
C GLU A 142 -1.30 -17.49 15.47
N LEU A 143 -0.12 -16.95 15.18
CA LEU A 143 0.17 -15.51 15.33
C LEU A 143 -0.68 -14.62 14.42
N ILE A 144 -0.97 -15.07 13.20
CA ILE A 144 -1.68 -14.27 12.20
C ILE A 144 -3.20 -14.42 12.24
N LEU A 145 -3.76 -15.33 13.05
CA LEU A 145 -5.21 -15.57 13.11
C LEU A 145 -5.99 -14.29 13.44
N GLU A 146 -5.54 -13.54 14.45
CA GLU A 146 -6.19 -12.29 14.87
C GLU A 146 -6.19 -11.25 13.76
N PHE A 147 -5.04 -11.06 13.10
CA PHE A 147 -4.90 -10.11 11.99
C PHE A 147 -5.72 -10.52 10.76
N LYS A 148 -5.80 -11.85 10.52
CA LYS A 148 -6.66 -12.37 9.45
C LYS A 148 -8.13 -12.13 9.73
N GLU A 149 -8.59 -12.35 10.96
CA GLU A 149 -9.97 -12.06 11.36
C GLU A 149 -10.28 -10.56 11.22
N GLU A 150 -9.35 -9.68 11.55
CA GLU A 150 -9.49 -8.23 11.36
C GLU A 150 -9.58 -7.87 9.87
N LEU A 151 -8.74 -8.48 9.02
CA LEU A 151 -8.79 -8.32 7.58
C LEU A 151 -10.14 -8.79 7.03
N ASP A 152 -10.56 -10.00 7.37
CA ASP A 152 -11.82 -10.59 6.90
C ASP A 152 -13.02 -9.73 7.32
N ASN A 153 -13.01 -9.18 8.55
CA ASN A 153 -14.03 -8.25 9.03
C ASN A 153 -14.04 -6.92 8.26
N SER A 154 -12.86 -6.42 7.88
CA SER A 154 -12.72 -5.17 7.12
C SER A 154 -13.18 -5.34 5.67
N LEU A 155 -12.90 -6.48 5.06
CA LEU A 155 -13.31 -6.79 3.69
C LEU A 155 -14.80 -7.14 3.58
N GLN A 156 -15.41 -7.73 4.61
CA GLN A 156 -16.80 -8.18 4.61
C GLN A 156 -17.14 -9.03 3.37
N GLU A 157 -18.41 -9.03 2.95
CA GLU A 157 -18.85 -9.79 1.77
C GLU A 157 -18.37 -9.20 0.43
N GLY A 158 -17.93 -7.91 0.42
CA GLY A 158 -17.52 -7.22 -0.80
C GLY A 158 -16.08 -7.55 -1.23
N GLY A 159 -15.25 -8.08 -0.34
CA GLY A 159 -13.85 -8.37 -0.64
C GLY A 159 -13.11 -7.15 -1.22
N TRP A 160 -12.15 -7.40 -2.10
CA TRP A 160 -11.37 -6.34 -2.75
C TRP A 160 -12.11 -5.54 -3.82
N ASP A 161 -13.34 -5.93 -4.18
CA ASP A 161 -14.20 -5.09 -5.04
C ASP A 161 -14.50 -3.74 -4.37
N GLN A 162 -14.49 -3.69 -3.02
CA GLN A 162 -14.62 -2.44 -2.27
C GLN A 162 -13.42 -1.49 -2.50
N PHE A 163 -12.20 -2.03 -2.67
CA PHE A 163 -11.05 -1.22 -3.07
C PHE A 163 -11.23 -0.66 -4.48
N VAL A 164 -11.65 -1.48 -5.43
CA VAL A 164 -11.92 -1.05 -6.82
C VAL A 164 -13.03 0.01 -6.87
N ALA A 165 -13.99 -0.07 -5.96
CA ALA A 165 -15.05 0.94 -5.79
C ALA A 165 -14.61 2.19 -5.01
N GLY A 166 -13.35 2.26 -4.55
CA GLY A 166 -12.83 3.37 -3.76
C GLY A 166 -13.38 3.46 -2.33
N LEU A 167 -13.94 2.37 -1.77
CA LEU A 167 -14.57 2.35 -0.46
C LEU A 167 -13.59 1.98 0.67
N ILE A 168 -12.58 1.16 0.40
CA ILE A 168 -11.53 0.80 1.35
C ILE A 168 -10.15 1.14 0.79
N ILE A 169 -9.19 1.33 1.68
CA ILE A 169 -7.82 1.73 1.36
C ILE A 169 -6.85 0.67 1.90
N PRO A 170 -6.21 -0.14 1.04
CA PRO A 170 -5.12 -1.00 1.48
C PRO A 170 -3.87 -0.17 1.83
N ALA A 171 -3.28 -0.44 3.00
CA ALA A 171 -1.95 0.03 3.37
C ALA A 171 -0.94 -1.09 3.11
N ILE A 172 0.11 -0.77 2.35
CA ILE A 172 1.10 -1.75 1.90
C ILE A 172 2.50 -1.27 2.29
N PRO A 173 3.29 -2.10 2.98
CA PRO A 173 4.68 -1.76 3.31
C PRO A 173 5.53 -1.74 2.03
N LEU A 174 6.39 -0.74 1.89
CA LEU A 174 7.24 -0.57 0.71
C LEU A 174 8.66 -0.17 1.11
N MET A 175 9.63 -1.01 0.79
CA MET A 175 11.06 -0.68 0.93
C MET A 175 11.71 -0.54 -0.46
N LEU A 176 12.30 0.61 -0.72
CA LEU A 176 12.90 0.89 -2.04
C LEU A 176 14.18 0.08 -2.29
N GLY A 177 14.94 -0.21 -1.23
CA GLY A 177 16.25 -0.88 -1.32
C GLY A 177 16.20 -2.31 -1.84
N ASN A 178 15.35 -3.15 -1.25
CA ASN A 178 15.17 -4.56 -1.63
C ASN A 178 13.87 -4.82 -2.41
N LYS A 179 13.09 -3.76 -2.70
CA LYS A 179 11.83 -3.81 -3.43
C LYS A 179 10.72 -4.60 -2.72
N LEU A 180 10.81 -4.77 -1.39
CA LEU A 180 9.74 -5.35 -0.59
C LEU A 180 8.47 -4.52 -0.79
N GLY A 181 7.34 -5.15 -1.05
CA GLY A 181 6.05 -4.51 -1.25
C GLY A 181 5.74 -4.10 -2.70
N VAL A 182 6.70 -4.16 -3.63
CA VAL A 182 6.46 -3.78 -5.04
C VAL A 182 5.50 -4.72 -5.73
N SER A 183 5.68 -6.03 -5.57
CA SER A 183 4.77 -7.05 -6.13
C SER A 183 3.38 -6.95 -5.52
N GLU A 184 3.31 -6.65 -4.25
CA GLU A 184 2.07 -6.48 -3.49
C GLU A 184 1.28 -5.27 -4.00
N ILE A 185 1.92 -4.12 -4.17
CA ILE A 185 1.26 -2.94 -4.79
C ILE A 185 0.81 -3.26 -6.22
N LYS A 186 1.64 -3.92 -7.03
CA LYS A 186 1.28 -4.29 -8.40
C LYS A 186 0.06 -5.19 -8.44
N ARG A 187 -0.06 -6.16 -7.52
CA ARG A 187 -1.25 -6.99 -7.39
C ARG A 187 -2.52 -6.15 -7.24
N PHE A 188 -2.51 -5.10 -6.42
CA PHE A 188 -3.65 -4.19 -6.28
C PHE A 188 -3.86 -3.33 -7.54
N LEU A 189 -2.80 -2.89 -8.20
CA LEU A 189 -2.92 -2.19 -9.48
C LEU A 189 -3.55 -3.06 -10.56
N ASP A 190 -3.33 -4.37 -10.52
CA ASP A 190 -3.88 -5.33 -11.48
C ASP A 190 -5.37 -5.64 -11.24
N LEU A 191 -5.91 -5.35 -10.04
CA LEU A 191 -7.35 -5.42 -9.78
C LEU A 191 -8.12 -4.30 -10.48
N ILE A 192 -7.46 -3.19 -10.81
CA ILE A 192 -8.11 -2.05 -11.45
C ILE A 192 -8.36 -2.37 -12.93
N PRO A 193 -9.63 -2.34 -13.38
CA PRO A 193 -9.98 -2.62 -14.77
C PRO A 193 -9.23 -1.69 -15.75
N SER A 194 -8.72 -2.25 -16.83
CA SER A 194 -8.19 -1.45 -17.93
C SER A 194 -9.33 -0.72 -18.62
N ARG A 195 -9.16 0.58 -18.88
CA ARG A 195 -10.12 1.31 -19.73
C ARG A 195 -10.04 0.73 -21.15
N SER A 196 -11.16 0.18 -21.61
CA SER A 196 -11.34 -0.26 -22.99
C SER A 196 -11.58 0.91 -23.94
#